data_20c377983c70cf776b722e545f43782b
#
_entry.id   20c377983c70cf776b722e545f43782b
#
_cell.length_a   1.000
_cell.length_b   1.000
_cell.length_c   1.000
_cell.angle_alpha   90.00
_cell.angle_beta   90.00
_cell.angle_gamma   90.00
#
_symmetry.space_group_name_H-M   'P 1'
#
loop_
_entity.id
_entity.type
_entity.pdbx_description
1 polymer ?
#
loop_
_entity_poly.entity_id
_entity_poly.type
_entity_poly.pdbx_seq_one_letter_code
_entity_poly.pdbx_strand_id
1 'polypeptide(L)'
;HWQQTAEEAAKHPTVEAAAPYVTAQGMLSHNQVVQGVMVRGILPTMEDKVADFAKMMVSGELDNLAPGEFGIVIGMELARTMGTFLGDKIVLISPQGQVTPAGILPRLKQFTVVGIFEVGHFEYDSGLVLIHMVDAQKLYRMENDDVSGVRLKLKDLTI
;
A
#
# COMPACT_ATOMS: atom_id res chain seq x y z
N HIS A 1 -19.47 -3.19 -3.62
CA HIS A 1 -18.79 -2.05 -3.00
C HIS A 1 -18.11 -2.45 -1.71
N TRP A 2 -16.90 -1.95 -1.48
CA TRP A 2 -16.15 -2.27 -0.27
C TRP A 2 -16.86 -1.81 1.00
N GLN A 3 -17.60 -0.70 0.95
CA GLN A 3 -18.35 -0.18 2.09
C GLN A 3 -19.39 -1.18 2.56
N GLN A 4 -20.12 -1.75 1.63
CA GLN A 4 -21.14 -2.76 1.93
C GLN A 4 -20.49 -4.01 2.50
N THR A 5 -19.40 -4.47 1.91
CA THR A 5 -18.66 -5.64 2.39
C THR A 5 -18.12 -5.41 3.80
N ALA A 6 -17.58 -4.22 4.08
CA ALA A 6 -17.07 -3.88 5.41
C ALA A 6 -18.18 -3.84 6.45
N GLU A 7 -19.36 -3.31 6.11
CA GLU A 7 -20.50 -3.28 7.01
C GLU A 7 -20.98 -4.69 7.36
N GLU A 8 -21.06 -5.57 6.37
CA GLU A 8 -21.46 -6.95 6.60
C GLU A 8 -20.45 -7.69 7.47
N ALA A 9 -19.15 -7.50 7.21
CA ALA A 9 -18.10 -8.11 8.01
C ALA A 9 -18.12 -7.61 9.45
N ALA A 10 -18.35 -6.32 9.65
CA ALA A 10 -18.38 -5.71 10.99
C ALA A 10 -19.55 -6.23 11.83
N LYS A 11 -20.60 -6.74 11.22
CA LYS A 11 -21.73 -7.34 11.93
C LYS A 11 -21.45 -8.75 12.42
N HIS A 12 -20.40 -9.38 11.90
CA HIS A 12 -20.07 -10.74 12.30
C HIS A 12 -19.45 -10.74 13.71
N PRO A 13 -19.91 -11.61 14.63
CA PRO A 13 -19.47 -11.54 16.02
C PRO A 13 -18.00 -11.84 16.26
N THR A 14 -17.30 -12.48 15.30
CA THR A 14 -15.89 -12.77 15.43
C THR A 14 -14.99 -11.71 14.82
N VAL A 15 -15.55 -10.65 14.22
CA VAL A 15 -14.79 -9.58 13.59
C VAL A 15 -14.70 -8.38 14.52
N GLU A 16 -13.46 -7.98 14.88
CA GLU A 16 -13.24 -6.79 15.71
C GLU A 16 -13.27 -5.51 14.88
N ALA A 17 -12.70 -5.55 13.68
CA ALA A 17 -12.62 -4.40 12.80
C ALA A 17 -12.46 -4.88 11.35
N ALA A 18 -12.86 -4.03 10.42
CA ALA A 18 -12.69 -4.28 9.00
C ALA A 18 -12.19 -3.01 8.31
N ALA A 19 -11.27 -3.17 7.37
CA ALA A 19 -10.72 -2.06 6.59
C ALA A 19 -10.58 -2.47 5.13
N PRO A 20 -10.98 -1.61 4.19
CA PRO A 20 -10.78 -1.90 2.77
C PRO A 20 -9.32 -1.77 2.38
N TYR A 21 -8.90 -2.53 1.38
CA TYR A 21 -7.58 -2.39 0.82
C TYR A 21 -7.56 -2.82 -0.65
N VAL A 22 -6.55 -2.32 -1.36
CA VAL A 22 -6.22 -2.72 -2.72
C VAL A 22 -4.85 -3.36 -2.69
N THR A 23 -4.70 -4.50 -3.34
CA THR A 23 -3.42 -5.21 -3.43
C THR A 23 -3.02 -5.35 -4.88
N ALA A 24 -1.78 -5.03 -5.20
CA ALA A 24 -1.25 -5.16 -6.55
C ALA A 24 0.25 -5.40 -6.49
N GLN A 25 0.81 -5.84 -7.61
CA GLN A 25 2.25 -5.95 -7.77
C GLN A 25 2.78 -4.70 -8.45
N GLY A 26 4.01 -4.35 -8.14
CA GLY A 26 4.67 -3.22 -8.75
C GLY A 26 6.18 -3.34 -8.67
N MET A 27 6.85 -2.35 -9.23
CA MET A 27 8.31 -2.23 -9.14
C MET A 27 8.64 -0.83 -8.67
N LEU A 28 9.57 -0.73 -7.73
CA LEU A 28 10.12 0.55 -7.32
C LEU A 28 11.44 0.79 -8.03
N SER A 29 11.66 2.01 -8.48
CA SER A 29 12.90 2.42 -9.12
C SER A 29 13.43 3.69 -8.45
N HIS A 30 14.70 3.66 -8.08
CA HIS A 30 15.39 4.79 -7.47
C HIS A 30 16.88 4.66 -7.76
N ASN A 31 17.48 5.72 -8.35
CA ASN A 31 18.93 5.76 -8.65
C ASN A 31 19.44 4.47 -9.33
N GLN A 32 18.72 4.02 -10.36
CA GLN A 32 19.06 2.83 -11.16
C GLN A 32 18.89 1.50 -10.41
N VAL A 33 18.39 1.52 -9.18
CA VAL A 33 18.01 0.30 -8.45
C VAL A 33 16.54 0.03 -8.70
N VAL A 34 16.21 -1.20 -9.10
CA VAL A 34 14.82 -1.62 -9.36
C VAL A 34 14.51 -2.83 -8.48
N GLN A 35 13.39 -2.80 -7.80
CA GLN A 35 12.98 -3.85 -6.87
C GLN A 35 11.50 -4.16 -7.04
N GLY A 36 11.17 -5.45 -7.20
CA GLY A 36 9.78 -5.89 -7.21
C GLY A 36 9.16 -5.76 -5.82
N VAL A 37 7.92 -5.27 -5.75
CA VAL A 37 7.23 -5.04 -4.47
C VAL A 37 5.78 -5.44 -4.56
N MET A 38 5.19 -5.73 -3.39
CA MET A 38 3.75 -5.82 -3.24
C MET A 38 3.23 -4.44 -2.80
N VAL A 39 2.28 -3.92 -3.54
CA VAL A 39 1.69 -2.61 -3.28
C VAL A 39 0.34 -2.82 -2.58
N ARG A 40 0.16 -2.18 -1.44
CA ARG A 40 -1.13 -2.18 -0.74
C ARG A 40 -1.63 -0.76 -0.63
N GLY A 41 -2.78 -0.51 -1.25
CA GLY A 41 -3.51 0.75 -1.11
C GLY A 41 -4.43 0.66 0.09
N ILE A 42 -4.33 1.60 1.01
CA ILE A 42 -5.05 1.57 2.28
C ILE A 42 -5.76 2.89 2.54
N LEU A 43 -6.73 2.85 3.45
CA LEU A 43 -7.26 4.02 4.13
C LEU A 43 -6.59 4.07 5.50
N PRO A 44 -5.67 5.01 5.75
CA PRO A 44 -4.77 4.93 6.92
C PRO A 44 -5.48 4.82 8.27
N THR A 45 -6.58 5.54 8.45
CA THR A 45 -7.33 5.51 9.73
C THR A 45 -7.95 4.15 10.00
N MET A 46 -8.37 3.43 8.96
CA MET A 46 -8.97 2.10 9.11
C MET A 46 -7.90 1.03 9.25
N GLU A 47 -6.79 1.18 8.54
CA GLU A 47 -5.67 0.23 8.62
C GLU A 47 -5.04 0.22 10.01
N ASP A 48 -4.93 1.37 10.66
CA ASP A 48 -4.41 1.48 12.02
C ASP A 48 -5.15 0.59 13.00
N LYS A 49 -6.48 0.48 12.85
CA LYS A 49 -7.30 -0.35 13.73
C LYS A 49 -7.09 -1.83 13.52
N VAL A 50 -6.80 -2.24 12.29
CA VAL A 50 -6.77 -3.66 11.91
C VAL A 50 -5.36 -4.22 11.98
N ALA A 51 -4.38 -3.50 11.49
CA ALA A 51 -3.02 -4.02 11.30
C ALA A 51 -2.00 -3.46 12.29
N ASP A 52 -2.36 -2.45 13.09
CA ASP A 52 -1.46 -1.79 14.05
C ASP A 52 -0.16 -1.26 13.39
N PHE A 53 -0.22 -0.93 12.12
CA PHE A 53 0.95 -0.45 11.40
C PHE A 53 1.52 0.84 11.99
N ALA A 54 0.67 1.67 12.59
CA ALA A 54 1.13 2.91 13.20
C ALA A 54 2.19 2.67 14.26
N LYS A 55 2.09 1.55 15.00
CA LYS A 55 3.05 1.18 16.04
C LYS A 55 4.38 0.68 15.49
N MET A 56 4.40 0.32 14.21
CA MET A 56 5.58 -0.24 13.56
C MET A 56 6.34 0.82 12.76
N MET A 57 5.90 2.07 12.78
CA MET A 57 6.57 3.14 12.05
C MET A 57 7.87 3.51 12.73
N VAL A 58 8.95 3.51 11.95
CA VAL A 58 10.29 3.91 12.39
C VAL A 58 10.52 5.38 12.10
N SER A 59 10.03 5.87 10.95
CA SER A 59 10.13 7.26 10.52
C SER A 59 8.82 7.67 9.87
N GLY A 60 8.43 8.93 10.07
CA GLY A 60 7.18 9.45 9.53
C GLY A 60 5.96 8.81 10.18
N GLU A 61 4.80 9.07 9.61
CA GLU A 61 3.53 8.58 10.13
C GLU A 61 2.68 8.03 9.00
N LEU A 62 1.88 7.00 9.31
CA LEU A 62 0.97 6.39 8.35
C LEU A 62 -0.07 7.40 7.86
N ASP A 63 -0.51 8.31 8.73
CA ASP A 63 -1.48 9.34 8.39
C ASP A 63 -0.96 10.37 7.38
N ASN A 64 0.33 10.37 7.09
CA ASN A 64 0.92 11.21 6.04
C ASN A 64 0.52 10.74 4.63
N LEU A 65 -0.09 9.55 4.51
CA LEU A 65 -0.67 9.11 3.26
C LEU A 65 -1.98 9.85 3.04
N ALA A 66 -2.01 10.77 2.08
CA ALA A 66 -3.19 11.57 1.77
C ALA A 66 -3.60 11.34 0.31
N PRO A 67 -4.91 11.34 0.01
CA PRO A 67 -5.37 11.10 -1.37
C PRO A 67 -4.91 12.20 -2.31
N GLY A 68 -4.37 11.81 -3.46
CA GLY A 68 -3.90 12.73 -4.47
C GLY A 68 -2.50 13.28 -4.27
N GLU A 69 -1.86 12.99 -3.13
CA GLU A 69 -0.51 13.50 -2.85
C GLU A 69 0.59 12.52 -3.22
N PHE A 70 0.24 11.28 -3.52
CA PHE A 70 1.18 10.25 -3.94
C PHE A 70 2.33 10.05 -2.95
N GLY A 71 1.97 9.90 -1.66
CA GLY A 71 2.91 9.49 -0.63
C GLY A 71 3.06 7.97 -0.63
N ILE A 72 4.20 7.49 -0.17
CA ILE A 72 4.46 6.06 -0.04
C ILE A 72 5.15 5.78 1.29
N VAL A 73 4.74 4.69 1.93
CA VAL A 73 5.36 4.15 3.13
C VAL A 73 6.04 2.85 2.75
N ILE A 74 7.31 2.72 3.04
CA ILE A 74 8.12 1.56 2.63
C ILE A 74 8.72 0.86 3.84
N GLY A 75 9.05 -0.42 3.68
CA GLY A 75 9.74 -1.18 4.72
C GLY A 75 11.19 -0.73 4.89
N MET A 76 11.72 -0.93 6.09
CA MET A 76 13.09 -0.53 6.43
C MET A 76 14.14 -1.20 5.55
N GLU A 77 14.00 -2.50 5.30
CA GLU A 77 14.96 -3.21 4.46
C GLU A 77 14.88 -2.74 3.00
N LEU A 78 13.68 -2.42 2.53
CA LEU A 78 13.50 -1.87 1.20
C LEU A 78 14.14 -0.48 1.09
N ALA A 79 13.97 0.34 2.12
CA ALA A 79 14.61 1.66 2.15
C ALA A 79 16.14 1.54 2.06
N ARG A 80 16.73 0.57 2.76
CA ARG A 80 18.17 0.32 2.69
C ARG A 80 18.60 -0.15 1.30
N THR A 81 17.85 -1.09 0.72
CA THR A 81 18.16 -1.62 -0.62
C THR A 81 18.10 -0.53 -1.68
N MET A 82 17.08 0.33 -1.61
CA MET A 82 16.87 1.39 -2.58
C MET A 82 17.72 2.65 -2.30
N GLY A 83 18.32 2.73 -1.11
CA GLY A 83 19.07 3.92 -0.71
C GLY A 83 18.19 5.15 -0.54
N THR A 84 16.97 4.97 -0.02
CA THR A 84 16.00 6.06 0.13
C THR A 84 15.81 6.45 1.59
N PHE A 85 15.46 7.72 1.79
CA PHE A 85 15.16 8.28 3.10
C PHE A 85 13.83 9.02 3.04
N LEU A 86 13.35 9.41 4.19
CA LEU A 86 12.12 10.20 4.28
C LEU A 86 12.26 11.47 3.43
N GLY A 87 11.27 11.75 2.61
CA GLY A 87 11.26 12.90 1.71
C GLY A 87 11.81 12.63 0.32
N ASP A 88 12.46 11.50 0.10
CA ASP A 88 13.01 11.16 -1.22
C ASP A 88 11.89 10.83 -2.20
N LYS A 89 12.17 11.04 -3.48
CA LYS A 89 11.26 10.67 -4.56
C LYS A 89 11.64 9.29 -5.09
N ILE A 90 10.63 8.47 -5.35
CA ILE A 90 10.81 7.11 -5.86
C ILE A 90 9.72 6.84 -6.89
N VAL A 91 10.04 6.10 -7.93
CA VAL A 91 9.08 5.81 -8.99
C VAL A 91 8.46 4.44 -8.76
N LEU A 92 7.13 4.39 -8.76
CA LEU A 92 6.37 3.14 -8.69
C LEU A 92 5.84 2.82 -10.09
N ILE A 93 6.15 1.62 -10.57
CA ILE A 93 5.82 1.16 -11.92
C ILE A 93 4.83 0.02 -11.80
N SER A 94 3.70 0.15 -12.51
CA SER A 94 2.72 -0.92 -12.62
C SER A 94 3.11 -1.84 -13.78
N PRO A 95 3.28 -3.15 -13.56
CA PRO A 95 3.63 -4.07 -14.64
C PRO A 95 2.49 -4.30 -15.62
N GLN A 96 1.26 -3.96 -15.25
CA GLN A 96 0.08 -4.19 -16.06
C GLN A 96 -0.14 -3.16 -17.16
N GLY A 97 0.71 -2.24 -17.36
CA GLY A 97 0.74 -1.31 -18.46
C GLY A 97 -0.57 -0.97 -19.19
N GLN A 98 -0.53 0.04 -20.01
CA GLN A 98 -1.63 0.44 -20.86
C GLN A 98 -1.40 -0.11 -22.27
N VAL A 99 -2.40 -0.83 -22.82
CA VAL A 99 -2.33 -1.32 -24.19
C VAL A 99 -2.56 -0.16 -25.15
N THR A 100 -1.64 0.05 -26.08
CA THR A 100 -1.72 1.09 -27.09
C THR A 100 -1.39 0.49 -28.45
N PRO A 101 -1.67 1.23 -29.58
CA PRO A 101 -1.24 0.74 -30.92
C PRO A 101 0.26 0.54 -31.04
N ALA A 102 1.05 1.22 -30.21
CA ALA A 102 2.51 1.09 -30.21
C ALA A 102 2.99 -0.07 -29.31
N GLY A 103 2.08 -0.78 -28.61
CA GLY A 103 2.40 -1.85 -27.70
C GLY A 103 1.91 -1.57 -26.28
N ILE A 104 2.46 -2.32 -25.32
CA ILE A 104 2.09 -2.14 -23.92
C ILE A 104 3.05 -1.15 -23.27
N LEU A 105 2.52 -0.02 -22.78
CA LEU A 105 3.30 0.99 -22.08
C LEU A 105 3.08 0.85 -20.58
N PRO A 106 4.15 0.77 -19.76
CA PRO A 106 3.97 0.68 -18.33
C PRO A 106 3.39 1.97 -17.76
N ARG A 107 2.56 1.83 -16.72
CA ARG A 107 2.09 2.97 -15.94
C ARG A 107 3.09 3.20 -14.84
N LEU A 108 3.51 4.45 -14.70
CA LEU A 108 4.42 4.80 -13.62
C LEU A 108 4.05 6.14 -13.02
N LYS A 109 4.44 6.33 -11.78
CA LYS A 109 4.17 7.58 -11.05
C LYS A 109 5.27 7.78 -10.02
N GLN A 110 5.71 9.02 -9.88
CA GLN A 110 6.65 9.38 -8.83
C GLN A 110 5.92 9.55 -7.51
N PHE A 111 6.40 8.89 -6.47
CA PHE A 111 5.89 8.98 -5.11
C PHE A 111 6.94 9.62 -4.20
N THR A 112 6.49 10.20 -3.11
CA THR A 112 7.37 10.73 -2.07
C THR A 112 7.36 9.81 -0.86
N VAL A 113 8.51 9.44 -0.35
CA VAL A 113 8.61 8.60 0.84
C VAL A 113 8.17 9.43 2.05
N VAL A 114 7.03 9.08 2.64
CA VAL A 114 6.45 9.80 3.78
C VAL A 114 6.52 9.01 5.07
N GLY A 115 6.98 7.76 5.01
CA GLY A 115 7.14 6.94 6.19
C GLY A 115 7.93 5.68 5.90
N ILE A 116 8.54 5.13 6.95
CA ILE A 116 9.29 3.87 6.90
C ILE A 116 8.82 3.03 8.08
N PHE A 117 8.50 1.76 7.83
CA PHE A 117 8.07 0.83 8.87
C PHE A 117 9.07 -0.32 9.04
N GLU A 118 9.03 -0.94 10.21
CA GLU A 118 9.76 -2.17 10.46
C GLU A 118 8.88 -3.08 11.32
N VAL A 119 8.40 -4.18 10.72
CA VAL A 119 7.50 -5.11 11.42
C VAL A 119 8.23 -6.35 11.92
N GLY A 120 9.51 -6.51 11.57
CA GLY A 120 10.31 -7.65 12.03
C GLY A 120 10.17 -8.89 11.15
N HIS A 121 9.47 -8.81 10.04
CA HIS A 121 9.38 -9.86 9.03
C HIS A 121 10.06 -9.40 7.75
N PHE A 122 11.12 -10.07 7.36
CA PHE A 122 11.94 -9.67 6.24
C PHE A 122 11.13 -9.50 4.96
N GLU A 123 10.18 -10.39 4.68
CA GLU A 123 9.37 -10.32 3.47
C GLU A 123 8.58 -9.01 3.39
N TYR A 124 8.01 -8.56 4.51
CA TYR A 124 7.28 -7.29 4.55
C TYR A 124 8.22 -6.10 4.55
N ASP A 125 9.29 -6.17 5.35
CA ASP A 125 10.23 -5.05 5.47
C ASP A 125 11.02 -4.82 4.18
N SER A 126 11.15 -5.84 3.33
CA SER A 126 11.90 -5.76 2.08
C SER A 126 11.03 -5.70 0.82
N GLY A 127 9.74 -6.00 0.92
CA GLY A 127 8.90 -6.16 -0.26
C GLY A 127 7.52 -5.51 -0.22
N LEU A 128 7.10 -4.95 0.92
CA LEU A 128 5.77 -4.35 1.03
C LEU A 128 5.87 -2.83 1.04
N VAL A 129 5.02 -2.19 0.25
CA VAL A 129 4.85 -0.74 0.28
C VAL A 129 3.38 -0.39 0.47
N LEU A 130 3.13 0.71 1.17
CA LEU A 130 1.78 1.19 1.45
C LEU A 130 1.58 2.54 0.78
N ILE A 131 0.44 2.69 0.09
CA ILE A 131 0.04 3.96 -0.51
C ILE A 131 -1.43 4.21 -0.18
N HIS A 132 -1.90 5.44 -0.37
CA HIS A 132 -3.32 5.71 -0.17
C HIS A 132 -4.13 4.96 -1.23
N MET A 133 -5.27 4.40 -0.84
CA MET A 133 -6.12 3.62 -1.73
C MET A 133 -6.54 4.40 -2.97
N VAL A 134 -6.83 5.70 -2.83
CA VAL A 134 -7.19 6.57 -3.95
C VAL A 134 -6.04 6.66 -4.96
N ASP A 135 -4.82 6.78 -4.48
CA ASP A 135 -3.63 6.87 -5.34
C ASP A 135 -3.36 5.53 -6.04
N ALA A 136 -3.61 4.41 -5.35
CA ALA A 136 -3.51 3.08 -5.96
C ALA A 136 -4.53 2.93 -7.08
N GLN A 137 -5.76 3.34 -6.86
CA GLN A 137 -6.81 3.30 -7.87
C GLN A 137 -6.43 4.11 -9.11
N LYS A 138 -5.84 5.28 -8.93
CA LYS A 138 -5.38 6.12 -10.04
C LYS A 138 -4.26 5.45 -10.82
N LEU A 139 -3.27 4.90 -10.13
CA LEU A 139 -2.12 4.26 -10.78
C LEU A 139 -2.55 3.02 -11.57
N TYR A 140 -3.40 2.18 -10.96
CA TYR A 140 -3.85 0.93 -11.59
C TYR A 140 -5.14 1.11 -12.37
N ARG A 141 -5.69 2.33 -12.41
CA ARG A 141 -6.93 2.68 -13.11
C ARG A 141 -8.11 1.80 -12.74
N MET A 142 -8.22 1.54 -11.45
CA MET A 142 -9.40 0.87 -10.91
C MET A 142 -10.56 1.86 -10.83
N GLU A 143 -11.79 1.35 -10.95
CA GLU A 143 -12.95 2.18 -10.76
C GLU A 143 -13.06 2.61 -9.30
N ASN A 144 -13.73 3.75 -9.06
CA ASN A 144 -13.98 4.22 -7.71
C ASN A 144 -14.67 3.13 -6.89
N ASP A 145 -14.24 2.99 -5.64
CA ASP A 145 -14.73 1.98 -4.69
C ASP A 145 -14.40 0.52 -5.06
N ASP A 146 -13.70 0.28 -6.16
CA ASP A 146 -13.18 -1.04 -6.43
C ASP A 146 -11.95 -1.31 -5.55
N VAL A 147 -12.00 -2.43 -4.82
CA VAL A 147 -10.90 -2.84 -3.95
C VAL A 147 -10.63 -4.33 -4.12
N SER A 148 -9.39 -4.74 -3.85
CA SER A 148 -9.01 -6.16 -3.94
C SER A 148 -9.64 -7.00 -2.83
N GLY A 149 -9.98 -6.38 -1.71
CA GLY A 149 -10.61 -7.08 -0.61
C GLY A 149 -10.80 -6.20 0.60
N VAL A 150 -11.27 -6.80 1.67
CA VAL A 150 -11.42 -6.16 2.96
C VAL A 150 -10.56 -6.90 3.96
N ARG A 151 -9.67 -6.17 4.65
CA ARG A 151 -8.85 -6.75 5.71
C ARG A 151 -9.69 -6.95 6.96
N LEU A 152 -9.67 -8.15 7.49
CA LEU A 152 -10.43 -8.50 8.69
C LEU A 152 -9.48 -8.85 9.82
N LYS A 153 -9.81 -8.39 11.04
CA LYS A 153 -9.16 -8.82 12.26
C LYS A 153 -10.17 -9.61 13.06
N LEU A 154 -9.93 -10.90 13.24
CA LEU A 154 -10.83 -11.81 13.94
C LEU A 154 -10.44 -11.89 15.41
N LYS A 155 -11.46 -11.95 16.31
CA LYS A 155 -11.23 -11.93 17.75
C LYS A 155 -10.50 -13.16 18.27
N ASP A 156 -10.87 -14.33 17.76
CA ASP A 156 -10.40 -15.60 18.32
C ASP A 156 -9.63 -16.47 17.33
N LEU A 157 -9.23 -15.91 16.19
CA LEU A 157 -8.51 -16.66 15.16
C LEU A 157 -7.15 -16.05 14.92
N THR A 158 -6.16 -16.93 14.87
CA THR A 158 -4.80 -16.57 14.50
C THR A 158 -4.64 -16.85 13.02
N ILE A 159 -4.93 -15.87 12.18
CA ILE A 159 -4.83 -16.02 10.74
C ILE A 159 -3.69 -15.19 10.23
#